data_65702d702d23e0cec6004962622dce45
#
_entry.id   65702d702d23e0cec6004962622dce45
#
_cell.length_a   1.000
_cell.length_b   1.000
_cell.length_c   1.000
_cell.angle_alpha   90.00
_cell.angle_beta   90.00
_cell.angle_gamma   90.00
#
_symmetry.space_group_name_H-M   'P 1'
#
loop_
_entity.id
_entity.type
_entity.pdbx_description
1 polymer ?
#
loop_
_entity_poly.entity_id
_entity_poly.type
_entity_poly.pdbx_seq_one_letter_code
_entity_poly.pdbx_strand_id
1 'polypeptide(L)'
;MRRPLLFLSATVLVISASAVPAQNPVRQLDPRLVAEAQKDHAQLVEEYGGADTGPRAIYVDSVGKKVAAFSGVVNPASSYRFTLLNSAVENAFSVPGGYIYVTRQLLTLMDDEAELAFALGHEVGHVAASHAQQRVQAEREAVRRQLPWIMIGSIFGGNLGNAVATRGLLRAELQTLSFSREQEYQADTLGMRYMMAAGYDPAGATEMLAALTRNSALEARVQGRDNRKLPEWASTHPLSENRLQRQIAESRQTGRLGTGITNRNAFLERLDGVFVDDDPAQGVIDGRTFTHPDLKIQFTVPVGYLMDNGTSAVTISGSGGEAQFAGNMYNGTAENFVYAVMNSILGDRPPQMAPPRRTVINGIPAAYTVSRARTSSGVVDLAVVGYQWEPERFYYFVTMSPAGTGFGPFGSMISSIRKIGPAEAAAIRPRIIDVVTVAPGDTIESLSSRMAYSNFQVDRFLTLNNFAPGTRLAPGQKVKLIVYGERRS
;
A
#
# COMPACT_ATOMS: atom_id res chain seq x y z
N MET A 1 74.15 15.75 -56.49
CA MET A 1 72.72 15.56 -56.75
C MET A 1 72.09 14.70 -55.66
N ARG A 2 71.45 15.27 -54.66
CA ARG A 2 70.81 14.57 -53.57
C ARG A 2 69.26 14.73 -53.76
N ARG A 3 68.52 13.59 -53.91
CA ARG A 3 67.08 13.58 -53.98
C ARG A 3 66.48 13.58 -52.57
N PRO A 4 65.40 14.33 -52.27
CA PRO A 4 64.71 14.25 -51.00
C PRO A 4 63.71 13.10 -50.99
N LEU A 5 63.70 12.33 -49.87
CA LEU A 5 62.68 11.33 -49.56
C LEU A 5 61.45 12.04 -49.00
N LEU A 6 60.30 11.84 -49.65
CA LEU A 6 58.95 12.21 -49.14
C LEU A 6 58.48 11.13 -48.17
N PHE A 7 58.27 11.49 -46.90
CA PHE A 7 57.54 10.67 -45.93
C PHE A 7 56.05 10.91 -46.09
N LEU A 8 55.33 9.88 -46.52
CA LEU A 8 53.86 9.86 -46.53
C LEU A 8 53.39 9.43 -45.14
N SER A 9 52.83 10.35 -44.33
CA SER A 9 52.18 10.03 -43.07
C SER A 9 50.76 9.52 -43.34
N ALA A 10 50.52 8.24 -43.07
CA ALA A 10 49.18 7.66 -43.11
C ALA A 10 48.46 7.95 -41.78
N THR A 11 47.46 8.82 -41.83
CA THR A 11 46.60 9.07 -40.68
C THR A 11 45.56 7.93 -40.58
N VAL A 12 45.71 7.08 -39.57
CA VAL A 12 44.75 6.02 -39.25
C VAL A 12 43.57 6.68 -38.54
N LEU A 13 42.43 6.77 -39.20
CA LEU A 13 41.17 7.20 -38.59
C LEU A 13 40.58 6.04 -37.77
N VAL A 14 40.77 6.09 -36.41
CA VAL A 14 40.11 5.16 -35.52
C VAL A 14 38.63 5.54 -35.40
N ILE A 15 37.77 4.84 -36.15
CA ILE A 15 36.32 4.93 -35.98
C ILE A 15 35.98 4.18 -34.69
N SER A 16 35.75 4.91 -33.61
CA SER A 16 35.16 4.37 -32.37
C SER A 16 33.73 3.95 -32.69
N ALA A 17 33.51 2.66 -32.90
CA ALA A 17 32.17 2.10 -32.96
C ALA A 17 31.54 2.25 -31.55
N SER A 18 30.65 3.22 -31.40
CA SER A 18 29.79 3.33 -30.23
C SER A 18 28.98 2.02 -30.13
N ALA A 19 29.24 1.23 -29.08
CA ALA A 19 28.48 0.03 -28.83
C ALA A 19 26.99 0.44 -28.65
N VAL A 20 26.16 0.06 -29.61
CA VAL A 20 24.70 0.15 -29.48
C VAL A 20 24.35 -0.72 -28.28
N PRO A 21 23.70 -0.19 -27.22
CA PRO A 21 23.31 -1.00 -26.08
C PRO A 21 22.43 -2.14 -26.60
N ALA A 22 22.75 -3.36 -26.18
CA ALA A 22 22.01 -4.56 -26.55
C ALA A 22 20.52 -4.32 -26.25
N GLN A 23 19.69 -4.27 -27.29
CA GLN A 23 18.26 -4.18 -27.15
C GLN A 23 17.81 -5.43 -26.38
N ASN A 24 17.01 -5.25 -25.34
CA ASN A 24 16.36 -6.39 -24.69
C ASN A 24 15.61 -7.21 -25.75
N PRO A 25 15.60 -8.55 -25.64
CA PRO A 25 14.80 -9.36 -26.53
C PRO A 25 13.35 -8.87 -26.48
N VAL A 26 12.78 -8.60 -27.65
CA VAL A 26 11.39 -8.14 -27.77
C VAL A 26 10.48 -9.24 -27.23
N ARG A 27 9.73 -8.94 -26.17
CA ARG A 27 8.93 -9.90 -25.44
C ARG A 27 7.44 -9.56 -25.54
N GLN A 28 6.61 -10.56 -25.79
CA GLN A 28 5.16 -10.45 -25.69
C GLN A 28 4.69 -10.94 -24.32
N LEU A 29 3.77 -10.22 -23.67
CA LEU A 29 3.09 -10.68 -22.47
C LEU A 29 2.18 -11.87 -22.80
N ASP A 30 2.08 -12.83 -21.88
CA ASP A 30 1.22 -14.00 -22.06
C ASP A 30 -0.26 -13.55 -22.10
N PRO A 31 -0.99 -13.82 -23.21
CA PRO A 31 -2.39 -13.40 -23.35
C PRO A 31 -3.32 -13.95 -22.26
N ARG A 32 -3.00 -15.12 -21.69
CA ARG A 32 -3.80 -15.73 -20.60
C ARG A 32 -3.67 -14.89 -19.35
N LEU A 33 -2.46 -14.48 -18.99
CA LEU A 33 -2.21 -13.63 -17.81
C LEU A 33 -2.79 -12.23 -18.00
N VAL A 34 -2.77 -11.69 -19.21
CA VAL A 34 -3.44 -10.43 -19.52
C VAL A 34 -4.95 -10.53 -19.29
N ALA A 35 -5.58 -11.62 -19.74
CA ALA A 35 -7.02 -11.85 -19.54
C ALA A 35 -7.38 -12.07 -18.05
N GLU A 36 -6.53 -12.77 -17.29
CA GLU A 36 -6.69 -12.96 -15.85
C GLU A 36 -6.58 -11.63 -15.11
N ALA A 37 -5.52 -10.86 -15.34
CA ALA A 37 -5.36 -9.53 -14.75
C ALA A 37 -6.51 -8.57 -15.09
N GLN A 38 -7.03 -8.64 -16.32
CA GLN A 38 -8.19 -7.85 -16.73
C GLN A 38 -9.45 -8.22 -15.94
N LYS A 39 -9.66 -9.52 -15.69
CA LYS A 39 -10.79 -10.02 -14.89
C LYS A 39 -10.69 -9.55 -13.44
N ASP A 40 -9.49 -9.60 -12.86
CA ASP A 40 -9.27 -9.32 -11.44
C ASP A 40 -9.11 -7.83 -11.15
N HIS A 41 -8.88 -7.01 -12.18
CA HIS A 41 -8.63 -5.57 -12.05
C HIS A 41 -9.71 -4.82 -11.26
N ALA A 42 -10.99 -5.06 -11.55
CA ALA A 42 -12.08 -4.36 -10.88
C ALA A 42 -12.14 -4.68 -9.39
N GLN A 43 -11.93 -5.94 -9.03
CA GLN A 43 -11.88 -6.38 -7.63
C GLN A 43 -10.67 -5.79 -6.90
N LEU A 44 -9.47 -5.82 -7.51
CA LEU A 44 -8.27 -5.20 -6.93
C LEU A 44 -8.47 -3.71 -6.67
N VAL A 45 -9.05 -2.99 -7.63
CA VAL A 45 -9.35 -1.57 -7.47
C VAL A 45 -10.31 -1.35 -6.29
N GLU A 46 -11.35 -2.15 -6.15
CA GLU A 46 -12.29 -2.07 -5.02
C GLU A 46 -11.59 -2.37 -3.68
N GLU A 47 -10.76 -3.39 -3.60
CA GLU A 47 -10.03 -3.80 -2.39
C GLU A 47 -9.02 -2.75 -1.89
N TYR A 48 -8.53 -1.88 -2.80
CA TYR A 48 -7.62 -0.78 -2.47
C TYR A 48 -8.32 0.61 -2.40
N GLY A 49 -9.64 0.66 -2.27
CA GLY A 49 -10.37 1.92 -2.04
C GLY A 49 -10.82 2.68 -3.27
N GLY A 50 -10.77 2.04 -4.42
CA GLY A 50 -11.12 2.66 -5.69
C GLY A 50 -9.91 3.22 -6.44
N ALA A 51 -10.12 3.63 -7.69
CA ALA A 51 -9.11 4.30 -8.50
C ALA A 51 -9.37 5.80 -8.54
N ASP A 52 -8.32 6.61 -8.49
CA ASP A 52 -8.37 8.01 -8.92
C ASP A 52 -8.54 8.03 -10.45
N THR A 53 -9.50 8.80 -10.93
CA THR A 53 -9.79 8.98 -12.38
C THR A 53 -9.49 10.42 -12.84
N GLY A 54 -9.00 11.26 -11.95
CA GLY A 54 -8.72 12.66 -12.21
C GLY A 54 -7.38 12.92 -12.92
N PRO A 55 -6.97 14.19 -13.00
CA PRO A 55 -5.73 14.59 -13.67
C PRO A 55 -4.47 13.92 -13.11
N ARG A 56 -4.47 13.53 -11.83
CA ARG A 56 -3.37 12.80 -11.19
C ARG A 56 -3.19 11.39 -11.76
N ALA A 57 -4.29 10.67 -11.95
CA ALA A 57 -4.25 9.33 -12.53
C ALA A 57 -3.72 9.37 -13.97
N ILE A 58 -4.16 10.35 -14.77
CA ILE A 58 -3.67 10.57 -16.13
C ILE A 58 -2.15 10.86 -16.11
N TYR A 59 -1.69 11.63 -15.14
CA TYR A 59 -0.28 11.94 -14.99
C TYR A 59 0.55 10.70 -14.63
N VAL A 60 0.11 9.90 -13.66
CA VAL A 60 0.76 8.64 -13.27
C VAL A 60 0.83 7.68 -14.46
N ASP A 61 -0.27 7.52 -15.21
CA ASP A 61 -0.30 6.69 -16.43
C ASP A 61 0.69 7.19 -17.49
N SER A 62 0.79 8.51 -17.67
CA SER A 62 1.71 9.11 -18.64
C SER A 62 3.19 8.86 -18.29
N VAL A 63 3.56 9.00 -17.01
CA VAL A 63 4.92 8.71 -16.53
C VAL A 63 5.23 7.21 -16.68
N GLY A 64 4.29 6.35 -16.28
CA GLY A 64 4.45 4.90 -16.39
C GLY A 64 4.64 4.45 -17.85
N LYS A 65 3.82 4.93 -18.76
CA LYS A 65 3.94 4.63 -20.20
C LYS A 65 5.25 5.11 -20.81
N LYS A 66 5.71 6.30 -20.39
CA LYS A 66 7.00 6.84 -20.81
C LYS A 66 8.16 5.94 -20.40
N VAL A 67 8.14 5.41 -19.19
CA VAL A 67 9.14 4.48 -18.66
C VAL A 67 9.01 3.09 -19.32
N ALA A 68 7.78 2.57 -19.42
CA ALA A 68 7.50 1.26 -19.99
C ALA A 68 7.90 1.14 -21.47
N ALA A 69 7.99 2.25 -22.19
CA ALA A 69 8.45 2.29 -23.59
C ALA A 69 9.85 1.65 -23.77
N PHE A 70 10.65 1.59 -22.72
CA PHE A 70 12.00 1.04 -22.75
C PHE A 70 12.10 -0.37 -22.12
N SER A 71 10.98 -1.00 -21.79
CA SER A 71 10.92 -2.34 -21.16
C SER A 71 11.31 -3.49 -22.08
N GLY A 72 11.28 -3.27 -23.40
CA GLY A 72 11.45 -4.33 -24.41
C GLY A 72 10.20 -5.19 -24.65
N VAL A 73 9.06 -4.84 -24.05
CA VAL A 73 7.77 -5.51 -24.30
C VAL A 73 7.16 -4.95 -25.60
N VAL A 74 6.52 -5.83 -26.38
CA VAL A 74 5.82 -5.43 -27.63
C VAL A 74 4.67 -4.48 -27.30
N ASN A 75 4.52 -3.40 -28.07
CA ASN A 75 3.45 -2.42 -27.91
C ASN A 75 3.28 -1.93 -26.44
N PRO A 76 4.33 -1.41 -25.80
CA PRO A 76 4.32 -1.13 -24.38
C PRO A 76 3.19 -0.19 -23.95
N ALA A 77 2.80 0.76 -24.79
CA ALA A 77 1.71 1.71 -24.51
C ALA A 77 0.34 1.02 -24.30
N SER A 78 0.09 -0.12 -24.93
CA SER A 78 -1.13 -0.91 -24.78
C SER A 78 -0.95 -2.15 -23.89
N SER A 79 0.28 -2.63 -23.74
CA SER A 79 0.61 -3.80 -22.91
C SER A 79 0.68 -3.49 -21.42
N TYR A 80 0.91 -2.24 -21.04
CA TYR A 80 0.94 -1.79 -19.67
C TYR A 80 -0.24 -0.87 -19.35
N ARG A 81 -0.83 -1.10 -18.17
CA ARG A 81 -1.88 -0.25 -17.59
C ARG A 81 -1.45 0.21 -16.21
N PHE A 82 -1.40 1.53 -15.99
CA PHE A 82 -1.05 2.12 -14.72
C PHE A 82 -2.30 2.67 -14.05
N THR A 83 -2.49 2.33 -12.77
CA THR A 83 -3.66 2.73 -11.99
C THR A 83 -3.22 3.38 -10.69
N LEU A 84 -3.69 4.60 -10.43
CA LEU A 84 -3.55 5.27 -9.15
C LEU A 84 -4.70 4.86 -8.24
N LEU A 85 -4.38 4.17 -7.14
CA LEU A 85 -5.34 3.67 -6.17
C LEU A 85 -5.59 4.67 -5.03
N ASN A 86 -6.85 4.85 -4.62
CA ASN A 86 -7.24 5.68 -3.48
C ASN A 86 -7.03 4.93 -2.15
N SER A 87 -5.81 4.53 -1.88
CA SER A 87 -5.46 3.75 -0.69
C SER A 87 -4.54 4.52 0.24
N ALA A 88 -4.79 4.39 1.54
CA ALA A 88 -3.94 4.88 2.63
C ALA A 88 -2.68 4.02 2.85
N VAL A 89 -2.57 2.90 2.18
CA VAL A 89 -1.43 1.99 2.29
C VAL A 89 -0.31 2.45 1.36
N GLU A 90 0.91 2.46 1.85
CA GLU A 90 2.11 2.78 1.07
C GLU A 90 2.50 1.58 0.23
N ASN A 91 2.08 1.55 -1.05
CA ASN A 91 2.39 0.45 -1.94
C ASN A 91 2.44 0.86 -3.41
N ALA A 92 3.27 0.14 -4.18
CA ALA A 92 3.15 -0.04 -5.62
C ALA A 92 3.36 -1.53 -5.89
N PHE A 93 2.66 -2.07 -6.85
CA PHE A 93 2.77 -3.49 -7.20
C PHE A 93 2.32 -3.75 -8.62
N SER A 94 2.80 -4.85 -9.17
CA SER A 94 2.40 -5.33 -10.48
C SER A 94 1.80 -6.72 -10.40
N VAL A 95 0.80 -6.97 -11.24
CA VAL A 95 0.29 -8.33 -11.47
C VAL A 95 0.73 -8.83 -12.84
N PRO A 96 0.89 -10.14 -13.03
CA PRO A 96 1.18 -10.71 -14.33
C PRO A 96 0.17 -10.21 -15.37
N GLY A 97 0.62 -9.86 -16.57
CA GLY A 97 -0.26 -9.29 -17.61
C GLY A 97 -0.14 -7.79 -17.80
N GLY A 98 0.78 -7.12 -17.08
CA GLY A 98 1.14 -5.71 -17.34
C GLY A 98 0.28 -4.68 -16.61
N TYR A 99 -0.51 -5.08 -15.64
CA TYR A 99 -1.25 -4.17 -14.78
C TYR A 99 -0.37 -3.74 -13.61
N ILE A 100 -0.17 -2.45 -13.44
CA ILE A 100 0.68 -1.83 -12.43
C ILE A 100 -0.16 -0.84 -11.64
N TYR A 101 -0.02 -0.92 -10.33
CA TYR A 101 -0.76 -0.11 -9.37
C TYR A 101 0.20 0.68 -8.51
N VAL A 102 -0.17 1.92 -8.20
CA VAL A 102 0.50 2.75 -7.21
C VAL A 102 -0.56 3.42 -6.35
N THR A 103 -0.34 3.46 -5.05
CA THR A 103 -1.29 4.07 -4.11
C THR A 103 -1.03 5.57 -3.96
N ARG A 104 -2.08 6.34 -3.63
CA ARG A 104 -1.93 7.76 -3.32
C ARG A 104 -1.00 8.00 -2.13
N GLN A 105 -1.01 7.09 -1.14
CA GLN A 105 -0.16 7.23 0.04
C GLN A 105 1.32 7.12 -0.34
N LEU A 106 1.68 6.20 -1.23
CA LEU A 106 3.07 6.10 -1.71
C LEU A 106 3.50 7.36 -2.48
N LEU A 107 2.61 7.94 -3.30
CA LEU A 107 2.90 9.20 -4.00
C LEU A 107 3.25 10.34 -3.04
N THR A 108 2.62 10.39 -1.85
CA THR A 108 2.88 11.48 -0.90
C THR A 108 4.30 11.47 -0.33
N LEU A 109 4.99 10.31 -0.36
CA LEU A 109 6.37 10.17 0.07
C LEU A 109 7.37 10.69 -0.97
N MET A 110 6.97 10.76 -2.23
CA MET A 110 7.83 11.19 -3.33
C MET A 110 7.94 12.71 -3.38
N ASP A 111 9.09 13.22 -3.81
CA ASP A 111 9.37 14.65 -3.94
C ASP A 111 9.38 15.12 -5.40
N ASP A 112 9.54 14.19 -6.37
CA ASP A 112 9.60 14.55 -7.77
C ASP A 112 9.16 13.42 -8.73
N GLU A 113 9.06 13.74 -10.02
CA GLU A 113 8.65 12.82 -11.07
C GLU A 113 9.67 11.70 -11.31
N ALA A 114 10.97 11.92 -11.01
CA ALA A 114 11.98 10.89 -11.21
C ALA A 114 11.84 9.75 -10.18
N GLU A 115 11.43 10.06 -8.95
CA GLU A 115 11.10 9.07 -7.93
C GLU A 115 9.89 8.22 -8.36
N LEU A 116 8.83 8.87 -8.88
CA LEU A 116 7.68 8.16 -9.45
C LEU A 116 8.08 7.30 -10.66
N ALA A 117 8.92 7.84 -11.54
CA ALA A 117 9.42 7.11 -12.70
C ALA A 117 10.23 5.87 -12.31
N PHE A 118 11.02 5.95 -11.22
CA PHE A 118 11.71 4.80 -10.69
C PHE A 118 10.75 3.77 -10.09
N ALA A 119 9.81 4.17 -9.24
CA ALA A 119 8.85 3.25 -8.63
C ALA A 119 8.04 2.49 -9.69
N LEU A 120 7.50 3.19 -10.69
CA LEU A 120 6.78 2.57 -11.80
C LEU A 120 7.71 1.72 -12.69
N GLY A 121 8.95 2.17 -12.89
CA GLY A 121 9.98 1.44 -13.64
C GLY A 121 10.40 0.14 -12.98
N HIS A 122 10.45 0.11 -11.65
CA HIS A 122 10.71 -1.09 -10.84
C HIS A 122 9.59 -2.14 -11.08
N GLU A 123 8.33 -1.72 -11.03
CA GLU A 123 7.18 -2.60 -11.32
C GLU A 123 7.17 -3.08 -12.79
N VAL A 124 7.49 -2.20 -13.74
CA VAL A 124 7.71 -2.59 -15.13
C VAL A 124 8.82 -3.64 -15.22
N GLY A 125 9.88 -3.51 -14.43
CA GLY A 125 10.99 -4.46 -14.32
C GLY A 125 10.52 -5.84 -13.87
N HIS A 126 9.68 -5.92 -12.83
CA HIS A 126 9.08 -7.18 -12.37
C HIS A 126 8.27 -7.87 -13.46
N VAL A 127 7.43 -7.13 -14.19
CA VAL A 127 6.64 -7.66 -15.30
C VAL A 127 7.54 -8.12 -16.46
N ALA A 128 8.48 -7.27 -16.88
CA ALA A 128 9.39 -7.56 -18.00
C ALA A 128 10.29 -8.77 -17.72
N ALA A 129 10.74 -8.96 -16.47
CA ALA A 129 11.51 -10.12 -16.04
C ALA A 129 10.66 -11.34 -15.67
N SER A 130 9.32 -11.22 -15.63
CA SER A 130 8.37 -12.30 -15.24
C SER A 130 8.60 -12.84 -13.84
N HIS A 131 8.94 -11.98 -12.89
CA HIS A 131 9.27 -12.40 -11.52
C HIS A 131 8.11 -13.11 -10.83
N ALA A 132 6.88 -12.61 -10.96
CA ALA A 132 5.70 -13.24 -10.36
C ALA A 132 5.45 -14.67 -10.92
N GLN A 133 5.66 -14.90 -12.22
CA GLN A 133 5.51 -16.22 -12.82
C GLN A 133 6.57 -17.21 -12.31
N GLN A 134 7.83 -16.77 -12.22
CA GLN A 134 8.93 -17.57 -11.67
C GLN A 134 8.65 -18.00 -10.23
N ARG A 135 8.06 -17.08 -9.43
CA ARG A 135 7.67 -17.37 -8.05
C ARG A 135 6.58 -18.42 -7.97
N VAL A 136 5.48 -18.29 -8.71
CA VAL A 136 4.40 -19.29 -8.76
C VAL A 136 4.93 -20.67 -9.15
N GLN A 137 5.88 -20.73 -10.07
CA GLN A 137 6.54 -22.00 -10.43
C GLN A 137 7.35 -22.56 -9.27
N ALA A 138 8.16 -21.73 -8.59
CA ALA A 138 8.96 -22.15 -7.44
C ALA A 138 8.09 -22.64 -6.27
N GLU A 139 6.97 -21.96 -6.01
CA GLU A 139 6.00 -22.38 -4.98
C GLU A 139 5.33 -23.71 -5.34
N ARG A 140 4.90 -23.91 -6.58
CA ARG A 140 4.36 -25.19 -7.07
C ARG A 140 5.36 -26.32 -6.91
N GLU A 141 6.63 -26.09 -7.17
CA GLU A 141 7.70 -27.06 -6.97
C GLU A 141 7.96 -27.33 -5.48
N ALA A 142 7.94 -26.29 -4.63
CA ALA A 142 8.08 -26.43 -3.18
C ALA A 142 6.90 -27.23 -2.57
N VAL A 143 5.66 -26.91 -2.99
CA VAL A 143 4.44 -27.61 -2.59
C VAL A 143 4.49 -29.10 -3.03
N ARG A 144 4.97 -29.39 -4.24
CA ARG A 144 5.16 -30.79 -4.69
C ARG A 144 6.15 -31.56 -3.80
N ARG A 145 7.12 -30.88 -3.20
CA ARG A 145 8.11 -31.49 -2.29
C ARG A 145 7.64 -31.65 -0.85
N GLN A 146 6.59 -30.92 -0.44
CA GLN A 146 6.16 -30.81 0.98
C GLN A 146 4.71 -31.23 1.24
N LEU A 147 4.01 -31.94 0.33
CA LEU A 147 2.68 -32.46 0.68
C LEU A 147 2.78 -33.41 1.88
N PRO A 148 1.98 -33.24 3.00
CA PRO A 148 0.52 -33.07 3.02
C PRO A 148 -0.08 -32.01 3.98
N TRP A 149 0.42 -30.81 4.15
CA TRP A 149 -0.03 -29.89 5.23
C TRP A 149 -0.61 -28.53 4.80
N ILE A 150 -1.04 -28.34 3.55
CA ILE A 150 -1.64 -27.09 3.11
C ILE A 150 -3.12 -27.31 2.76
N MET A 151 -3.95 -27.23 3.79
CA MET A 151 -5.38 -26.92 3.70
C MET A 151 -5.78 -26.07 4.89
N ILE A 152 -5.29 -24.85 4.98
CA ILE A 152 -5.82 -23.83 5.89
C ILE A 152 -5.57 -22.47 5.24
N GLY A 153 -6.31 -22.15 4.20
CA GLY A 153 -6.35 -20.82 3.59
C GLY A 153 -7.76 -20.28 3.42
N SER A 154 -8.79 -21.01 3.90
CA SER A 154 -10.17 -20.57 3.76
C SER A 154 -10.95 -20.84 5.05
N ILE A 155 -10.65 -20.08 6.12
CA ILE A 155 -11.49 -20.11 7.34
C ILE A 155 -12.85 -19.39 7.10
N PHE A 156 -13.04 -18.74 5.97
CA PHE A 156 -14.23 -17.97 5.64
C PHE A 156 -14.98 -18.52 4.42
N GLY A 157 -15.47 -19.76 4.51
CA GLY A 157 -16.28 -20.40 3.46
C GLY A 157 -17.76 -20.44 3.81
N GLY A 158 -18.59 -19.75 3.03
CA GLY A 158 -20.05 -19.75 3.10
C GLY A 158 -20.64 -18.55 2.35
N ASN A 159 -21.94 -18.61 1.92
CA ASN A 159 -22.52 -17.57 1.06
C ASN A 159 -22.52 -16.13 1.65
N LEU A 160 -22.49 -15.97 2.98
CA LEU A 160 -22.26 -14.69 3.65
C LEU A 160 -20.77 -14.43 3.90
N GLY A 161 -19.99 -15.47 4.21
CA GLY A 161 -18.54 -15.41 4.32
C GLY A 161 -17.86 -15.21 2.97
N ASN A 162 -18.38 -15.74 1.87
CA ASN A 162 -17.83 -15.53 0.53
C ASN A 162 -17.90 -14.08 0.07
N ALA A 163 -18.93 -13.33 0.48
CA ALA A 163 -19.01 -11.89 0.15
C ALA A 163 -17.98 -11.04 0.92
N VAL A 164 -17.58 -11.47 2.12
CA VAL A 164 -16.57 -10.79 2.95
C VAL A 164 -15.18 -11.38 2.69
N ALA A 165 -15.08 -12.70 2.53
CA ALA A 165 -13.81 -13.40 2.32
C ALA A 165 -13.26 -13.23 0.89
N THR A 166 -14.12 -13.18 -0.14
CA THR A 166 -13.65 -12.91 -1.51
C THR A 166 -13.18 -11.47 -1.72
N ARG A 167 -13.67 -10.52 -0.94
CA ARG A 167 -13.32 -9.10 -1.07
C ARG A 167 -11.97 -8.68 -0.49
N GLY A 168 -11.24 -9.54 0.16
CA GLY A 168 -9.89 -9.27 0.68
C GLY A 168 -8.85 -10.28 0.23
N LEU A 169 -9.26 -11.31 -0.52
CA LEU A 169 -8.39 -12.43 -0.85
C LEU A 169 -7.28 -12.07 -1.84
N LEU A 170 -7.58 -11.26 -2.86
CA LEU A 170 -6.56 -10.85 -3.84
C LEU A 170 -5.50 -9.96 -3.18
N ARG A 171 -5.92 -9.01 -2.34
CA ARG A 171 -4.98 -8.18 -1.58
C ARG A 171 -4.16 -9.01 -0.59
N ALA A 172 -4.78 -9.92 0.15
CA ALA A 172 -4.09 -10.81 1.08
C ALA A 172 -3.11 -11.74 0.36
N GLU A 173 -3.48 -12.27 -0.80
CA GLU A 173 -2.60 -13.07 -1.64
C GLU A 173 -1.39 -12.27 -2.10
N LEU A 174 -1.59 -11.06 -2.61
CA LEU A 174 -0.50 -10.15 -3.02
C LEU A 174 0.42 -9.79 -1.86
N GLN A 175 -0.12 -9.57 -0.65
CA GLN A 175 0.67 -9.24 0.55
C GLN A 175 1.54 -10.40 1.04
N THR A 176 1.15 -11.65 0.78
CA THR A 176 1.96 -12.82 1.17
C THR A 176 3.11 -13.10 0.21
N LEU A 177 3.12 -12.44 -0.92
CA LEU A 177 4.03 -12.71 -2.02
C LEU A 177 5.20 -11.71 -2.00
N SER A 178 6.28 -12.00 -1.29
CA SER A 178 7.53 -11.25 -1.39
C SER A 178 8.44 -11.79 -2.50
N PHE A 179 9.16 -10.90 -3.17
CA PHE A 179 10.17 -11.27 -4.16
C PHE A 179 11.50 -11.66 -3.50
N SER A 180 12.31 -12.49 -4.19
CA SER A 180 13.65 -12.77 -3.72
C SER A 180 14.54 -11.53 -3.82
N ARG A 181 15.63 -11.48 -3.04
CA ARG A 181 16.59 -10.37 -3.09
C ARG A 181 17.17 -10.16 -4.48
N GLU A 182 17.43 -11.24 -5.19
CA GLU A 182 17.95 -11.23 -6.56
C GLU A 182 16.96 -10.63 -7.54
N GLN A 183 15.66 -10.96 -7.39
CA GLN A 183 14.58 -10.37 -8.19
C GLN A 183 14.42 -8.89 -7.91
N GLU A 184 14.53 -8.48 -6.64
CA GLU A 184 14.52 -7.05 -6.25
C GLU A 184 15.69 -6.29 -6.87
N TYR A 185 16.92 -6.84 -6.78
CA TYR A 185 18.08 -6.22 -7.41
C TYR A 185 17.96 -6.12 -8.92
N GLN A 186 17.36 -7.13 -9.57
CA GLN A 186 17.11 -7.09 -11.00
C GLN A 186 16.05 -6.03 -11.35
N ALA A 187 14.96 -5.94 -10.59
CA ALA A 187 13.92 -4.94 -10.79
C ALA A 187 14.45 -3.51 -10.57
N ASP A 188 15.28 -3.28 -9.53
CA ASP A 188 15.94 -2.00 -9.28
C ASP A 188 16.84 -1.58 -10.46
N THR A 189 17.68 -2.49 -10.95
CA THR A 189 18.57 -2.21 -12.10
C THR A 189 17.77 -1.96 -13.39
N LEU A 190 16.70 -2.72 -13.62
CA LEU A 190 15.82 -2.53 -14.78
C LEU A 190 15.06 -1.21 -14.67
N GLY A 191 14.49 -0.91 -13.52
CA GLY A 191 13.75 0.33 -13.25
C GLY A 191 14.62 1.57 -13.50
N MET A 192 15.83 1.58 -12.94
CA MET A 192 16.79 2.66 -13.18
C MET A 192 17.15 2.79 -14.67
N ARG A 193 17.39 1.67 -15.35
CA ARG A 193 17.69 1.70 -16.78
C ARG A 193 16.52 2.27 -17.61
N TYR A 194 15.29 1.89 -17.30
CA TYR A 194 14.10 2.36 -18.02
C TYR A 194 13.84 3.85 -17.76
N MET A 195 13.92 4.30 -16.49
CA MET A 195 13.73 5.71 -16.17
C MET A 195 14.81 6.60 -16.82
N MET A 196 16.07 6.16 -16.81
CA MET A 196 17.17 6.88 -17.49
C MET A 196 16.98 6.95 -18.99
N ALA A 197 16.56 5.86 -19.64
CA ALA A 197 16.24 5.83 -21.05
C ALA A 197 15.07 6.77 -21.40
N ALA A 198 14.13 6.93 -20.48
CA ALA A 198 13.03 7.91 -20.55
C ALA A 198 13.47 9.35 -20.24
N GLY A 199 14.75 9.59 -19.94
CA GLY A 199 15.33 10.91 -19.69
C GLY A 199 15.27 11.40 -18.26
N TYR A 200 14.87 10.58 -17.29
CA TYR A 200 14.82 10.95 -15.89
C TYR A 200 16.20 10.90 -15.21
N ASP A 201 16.34 11.68 -14.15
CA ASP A 201 17.57 11.68 -13.31
C ASP A 201 17.67 10.40 -12.50
N PRO A 202 18.80 9.66 -12.58
CA PRO A 202 19.00 8.44 -11.78
C PRO A 202 19.04 8.69 -10.27
N ALA A 203 19.15 9.94 -9.80
CA ALA A 203 19.03 10.29 -8.39
C ALA A 203 17.68 9.84 -7.80
N GLY A 204 16.59 9.93 -8.58
CA GLY A 204 15.24 9.53 -8.16
C GLY A 204 15.16 8.08 -7.66
N ALA A 205 15.96 7.17 -8.22
CA ALA A 205 16.03 5.79 -7.74
C ALA A 205 16.58 5.67 -6.31
N THR A 206 17.64 6.43 -6.01
CA THR A 206 18.22 6.47 -4.67
C THR A 206 17.32 7.19 -3.67
N GLU A 207 16.73 8.31 -4.09
CA GLU A 207 15.87 9.16 -3.25
C GLU A 207 14.59 8.43 -2.86
N MET A 208 13.96 7.69 -3.78
CA MET A 208 12.78 6.86 -3.51
C MET A 208 13.06 5.78 -2.45
N LEU A 209 14.15 5.00 -2.60
CA LEU A 209 14.50 3.98 -1.61
C LEU A 209 14.88 4.58 -0.25
N ALA A 210 15.52 5.74 -0.25
CA ALA A 210 15.85 6.47 0.96
C ALA A 210 14.60 7.05 1.66
N ALA A 211 13.61 7.55 0.90
CA ALA A 211 12.33 8.03 1.43
C ALA A 211 11.57 6.89 2.12
N LEU A 212 11.45 5.73 1.48
CA LEU A 212 10.83 4.54 2.06
C LEU A 212 11.54 4.08 3.35
N THR A 213 12.87 4.08 3.35
CA THR A 213 13.66 3.69 4.53
C THR A 213 13.42 4.65 5.70
N ARG A 214 13.43 5.98 5.44
CA ARG A 214 13.17 7.00 6.47
C ARG A 214 11.74 6.92 7.00
N ASN A 215 10.76 6.75 6.12
CA ASN A 215 9.37 6.63 6.53
C ASN A 215 9.16 5.39 7.41
N SER A 216 9.70 4.24 7.02
CA SER A 216 9.64 3.02 7.84
C SER A 216 10.27 3.21 9.23
N ALA A 217 11.40 3.93 9.31
CA ALA A 217 12.05 4.22 10.58
C ALA A 217 11.24 5.20 11.44
N LEU A 218 10.60 6.20 10.83
CA LEU A 218 9.71 7.14 11.52
C LEU A 218 8.49 6.42 12.10
N GLU A 219 7.79 5.62 11.29
CA GLU A 219 6.61 4.87 11.73
C GLU A 219 6.92 3.91 12.87
N ALA A 220 8.08 3.25 12.84
CA ALA A 220 8.54 2.42 13.95
C ALA A 220 8.68 3.22 15.26
N ARG A 221 9.20 4.45 15.21
CA ARG A 221 9.32 5.34 16.39
C ARG A 221 7.97 5.87 16.87
N VAL A 222 7.10 6.26 15.94
CA VAL A 222 5.76 6.77 16.24
C VAL A 222 4.90 5.72 16.93
N GLN A 223 5.01 4.47 16.49
CA GLN A 223 4.25 3.34 17.05
C GLN A 223 4.82 2.82 18.37
N GLY A 224 6.05 3.21 18.73
CA GLY A 224 6.70 2.83 19.99
C GLY A 224 6.91 1.33 20.16
N ARG A 225 7.22 0.57 19.08
CA ARG A 225 7.19 -0.89 19.09
C ARG A 225 8.40 -1.55 18.44
N ASP A 226 8.81 -2.68 19.06
CA ASP A 226 9.70 -3.68 18.45
C ASP A 226 8.97 -4.56 17.42
N ASN A 227 7.64 -4.73 17.50
CA ASN A 227 6.80 -5.46 16.56
C ASN A 227 6.25 -4.50 15.49
N ARG A 228 7.06 -4.23 14.50
CA ARG A 228 6.75 -3.36 13.36
C ARG A 228 5.81 -4.09 12.41
N LYS A 229 4.61 -3.55 12.16
CA LYS A 229 3.95 -3.79 10.90
C LYS A 229 4.75 -3.00 9.87
N LEU A 230 5.53 -3.69 9.04
CA LEU A 230 6.24 -3.05 7.94
C LEU A 230 5.21 -2.42 6.99
N PRO A 231 5.51 -1.28 6.37
CA PRO A 231 4.71 -0.79 5.25
C PRO A 231 4.49 -1.91 4.23
N GLU A 232 3.36 -1.94 3.57
CA GLU A 232 3.01 -3.03 2.64
C GLU A 232 4.06 -3.17 1.53
N TRP A 233 4.57 -2.06 1.01
CA TRP A 233 5.72 -2.05 0.11
C TRP A 233 6.92 -2.83 0.67
N ALA A 234 7.31 -2.58 1.92
CA ALA A 234 8.47 -3.25 2.51
C ALA A 234 8.23 -4.74 2.79
N SER A 235 6.98 -5.18 2.85
CA SER A 235 6.61 -6.59 2.99
C SER A 235 6.71 -7.34 1.66
N THR A 236 6.28 -6.73 0.57
CA THR A 236 6.33 -7.30 -0.78
C THR A 236 7.68 -7.09 -1.46
N HIS A 237 8.36 -5.98 -1.16
CA HIS A 237 9.67 -5.58 -1.68
C HIS A 237 10.66 -5.34 -0.52
N PRO A 238 11.28 -6.37 0.05
CA PRO A 238 12.10 -6.23 1.24
C PRO A 238 13.17 -5.14 1.10
N LEU A 239 13.02 -4.08 1.90
CA LEU A 239 14.03 -3.04 2.03
C LEU A 239 15.23 -3.60 2.78
N SER A 240 16.41 -3.48 2.20
CA SER A 240 17.66 -3.79 2.85
C SER A 240 18.64 -2.65 2.66
N GLU A 241 19.49 -2.42 3.66
CA GLU A 241 20.58 -1.46 3.53
C GLU A 241 21.40 -1.72 2.26
N ASN A 242 21.58 -2.98 1.91
CA ASN A 242 22.31 -3.38 0.70
C ASN A 242 21.61 -2.91 -0.59
N ARG A 243 20.27 -2.87 -0.66
CA ARG A 243 19.54 -2.33 -1.84
C ARG A 243 19.86 -0.85 -2.03
N LEU A 244 19.72 -0.07 -0.95
CA LEU A 244 19.98 1.38 -0.99
C LEU A 244 21.45 1.65 -1.35
N GLN A 245 22.41 0.98 -0.71
CA GLN A 245 23.84 1.17 -0.99
C GLN A 245 24.20 0.78 -2.43
N ARG A 246 23.65 -0.32 -2.92
CA ARG A 246 23.82 -0.74 -4.31
C ARG A 246 23.25 0.31 -5.27
N GLN A 247 22.05 0.80 -5.01
CA GLN A 247 21.40 1.80 -5.85
C GLN A 247 22.20 3.12 -5.88
N ILE A 248 22.76 3.55 -4.74
CA ILE A 248 23.68 4.69 -4.67
C ILE A 248 24.92 4.46 -5.57
N ALA A 249 25.52 3.27 -5.50
CA ALA A 249 26.69 2.96 -6.30
C ALA A 249 26.36 2.92 -7.81
N GLU A 250 25.28 2.27 -8.19
CA GLU A 250 24.80 2.21 -9.58
C GLU A 250 24.47 3.60 -10.12
N SER A 251 23.74 4.43 -9.37
CA SER A 251 23.41 5.81 -9.77
C SER A 251 24.66 6.66 -10.01
N ARG A 252 25.68 6.55 -9.13
CA ARG A 252 26.96 7.25 -9.29
C ARG A 252 27.73 6.78 -10.52
N GLN A 253 27.74 5.48 -10.80
CA GLN A 253 28.43 4.91 -11.96
C GLN A 253 27.84 5.37 -13.30
N THR A 254 26.58 5.81 -13.32
CA THR A 254 25.96 6.35 -14.54
C THR A 254 26.66 7.61 -15.06
N GLY A 255 27.30 8.38 -14.17
CA GLY A 255 27.86 9.70 -14.47
C GLY A 255 26.82 10.76 -14.85
N ARG A 256 25.53 10.51 -14.61
CA ARG A 256 24.39 11.33 -15.06
C ARG A 256 23.59 11.96 -13.92
N LEU A 257 24.04 11.85 -12.69
CA LEU A 257 23.38 12.49 -11.55
C LEU A 257 23.24 14.01 -11.76
N GLY A 258 22.05 14.54 -11.48
CA GLY A 258 21.75 15.96 -11.62
C GLY A 258 21.56 16.44 -13.06
N THR A 259 21.48 15.54 -14.07
CA THR A 259 21.37 15.93 -15.48
C THR A 259 20.06 15.52 -16.14
N GLY A 260 19.23 14.75 -15.47
CA GLY A 260 17.96 14.25 -15.98
C GLY A 260 16.75 15.09 -15.56
N ILE A 261 15.59 14.64 -16.00
CA ILE A 261 14.29 15.23 -15.65
C ILE A 261 13.97 14.88 -14.21
N THR A 262 13.61 15.87 -13.40
CA THR A 262 13.04 15.68 -12.05
C THR A 262 11.60 16.23 -11.98
N ASN A 263 11.29 17.29 -12.70
CA ASN A 263 9.98 17.98 -12.73
C ASN A 263 9.40 18.25 -11.32
N ARG A 264 10.25 18.48 -10.33
CA ARG A 264 9.88 18.54 -8.90
C ARG A 264 8.70 19.48 -8.62
N ASN A 265 8.75 20.74 -9.08
CA ASN A 265 7.69 21.70 -8.79
C ASN A 265 6.34 21.30 -9.39
N ALA A 266 6.34 20.82 -10.63
CA ALA A 266 5.14 20.37 -11.31
C ALA A 266 4.56 19.08 -10.66
N PHE A 267 5.42 18.21 -10.15
CA PHE A 267 5.02 17.03 -9.40
C PHE A 267 4.37 17.44 -8.07
N LEU A 268 5.01 18.30 -7.27
CA LEU A 268 4.47 18.75 -6.00
C LEU A 268 3.10 19.43 -6.17
N GLU A 269 2.92 20.27 -7.20
CA GLU A 269 1.63 20.90 -7.50
C GLU A 269 0.50 19.88 -7.73
N ARG A 270 0.83 18.69 -8.24
CA ARG A 270 -0.15 17.61 -8.41
C ARG A 270 -0.46 16.87 -7.11
N LEU A 271 0.43 16.93 -6.13
CA LEU A 271 0.20 16.35 -4.80
C LEU A 271 -0.68 17.25 -3.92
N ASP A 272 -0.80 18.53 -4.26
CA ASP A 272 -1.61 19.44 -3.46
C ASP A 272 -3.06 18.95 -3.34
N GLY A 273 -3.59 18.92 -2.10
CA GLY A 273 -4.92 18.39 -1.78
C GLY A 273 -5.06 16.85 -1.86
N VAL A 274 -3.98 16.08 -2.02
CA VAL A 274 -4.02 14.61 -1.90
C VAL A 274 -4.30 14.22 -0.46
N PHE A 275 -5.24 13.29 -0.27
CA PHE A 275 -5.47 12.70 1.06
C PHE A 275 -4.23 11.96 1.55
N VAL A 276 -3.92 12.17 2.81
CA VAL A 276 -2.90 11.42 3.57
C VAL A 276 -3.62 10.60 4.62
N ASP A 277 -3.13 9.40 4.87
CA ASP A 277 -3.80 8.43 5.73
C ASP A 277 -5.21 8.07 5.19
N ASP A 278 -6.21 7.95 6.06
CA ASP A 278 -7.55 7.50 5.68
C ASP A 278 -8.36 8.54 4.88
N ASP A 279 -9.14 8.05 3.93
CA ASP A 279 -10.22 8.80 3.30
C ASP A 279 -11.45 8.77 4.21
N PRO A 280 -12.04 9.92 4.63
CA PRO A 280 -13.25 9.95 5.45
C PRO A 280 -14.42 9.14 4.88
N ALA A 281 -14.51 8.96 3.57
CA ALA A 281 -15.51 8.11 2.94
C ALA A 281 -15.36 6.62 3.28
N GLN A 282 -14.17 6.21 3.75
CA GLN A 282 -13.87 4.84 4.19
C GLN A 282 -13.77 4.72 5.72
N GLY A 283 -13.93 5.83 6.43
CA GLY A 283 -13.67 5.94 7.86
C GLY A 283 -12.25 6.41 8.16
N VAL A 284 -12.04 6.95 9.36
CA VAL A 284 -10.77 7.55 9.79
C VAL A 284 -10.32 6.92 11.10
N ILE A 285 -9.05 6.57 11.17
CA ILE A 285 -8.37 6.13 12.39
C ILE A 285 -7.63 7.32 13.00
N ASP A 286 -7.99 7.67 14.24
CA ASP A 286 -7.24 8.63 15.04
C ASP A 286 -6.81 7.99 16.37
N GLY A 287 -5.51 7.69 16.46
CA GLY A 287 -4.96 6.92 17.56
C GLY A 287 -5.59 5.54 17.65
N ARG A 288 -6.39 5.31 18.70
CA ARG A 288 -7.10 4.05 18.95
C ARG A 288 -8.58 4.09 18.57
N THR A 289 -9.05 5.18 17.99
CA THR A 289 -10.47 5.39 17.67
C THR A 289 -10.67 5.33 16.17
N PHE A 290 -11.59 4.47 15.74
CA PHE A 290 -12.13 4.44 14.40
C PHE A 290 -13.43 5.24 14.35
N THR A 291 -13.57 6.11 13.36
CA THR A 291 -14.78 6.90 13.13
C THR A 291 -15.15 6.87 11.66
N HIS A 292 -16.34 6.42 11.34
CA HIS A 292 -16.89 6.51 9.97
C HIS A 292 -17.98 7.57 9.93
N PRO A 293 -17.71 8.76 9.36
CA PRO A 293 -18.64 9.87 9.43
C PRO A 293 -19.95 9.64 8.66
N ASP A 294 -19.90 8.96 7.49
CA ASP A 294 -21.09 8.71 6.69
C ASP A 294 -21.98 7.62 7.30
N LEU A 295 -21.39 6.56 7.84
CA LEU A 295 -22.09 5.49 8.55
C LEU A 295 -22.47 5.89 9.97
N LYS A 296 -21.93 7.03 10.47
CA LYS A 296 -22.12 7.56 11.83
C LYS A 296 -21.72 6.57 12.91
N ILE A 297 -20.61 5.89 12.70
CA ILE A 297 -20.07 4.85 13.60
C ILE A 297 -18.79 5.33 14.24
N GLN A 298 -18.63 5.03 15.55
CA GLN A 298 -17.35 5.17 16.23
C GLN A 298 -17.14 4.01 17.21
N PHE A 299 -15.89 3.54 17.32
CA PHE A 299 -15.45 2.63 18.36
C PHE A 299 -13.97 2.83 18.69
N THR A 300 -13.52 2.30 19.82
CA THR A 300 -12.13 2.44 20.30
C THR A 300 -11.52 1.07 20.58
N VAL A 301 -10.36 0.78 20.00
CA VAL A 301 -9.65 -0.49 20.21
C VAL A 301 -8.85 -0.51 21.53
N PRO A 302 -8.53 -1.69 22.06
CA PRO A 302 -7.75 -1.80 23.29
C PRO A 302 -6.34 -1.19 23.15
N VAL A 303 -5.73 -0.82 24.26
CA VAL A 303 -4.34 -0.37 24.28
C VAL A 303 -3.45 -1.47 23.73
N GLY A 304 -2.55 -1.08 22.85
CA GLY A 304 -1.61 -2.02 22.26
C GLY A 304 -2.12 -2.72 21.00
N TYR A 305 -3.32 -2.40 20.49
CA TYR A 305 -3.87 -2.92 19.25
C TYR A 305 -3.75 -1.90 18.14
N LEU A 306 -3.51 -2.41 16.92
CA LEU A 306 -3.47 -1.64 15.67
C LEU A 306 -4.72 -1.91 14.88
N MET A 307 -5.13 -0.91 14.11
CA MET A 307 -6.19 -1.02 13.12
C MET A 307 -5.61 -0.89 11.72
N ASP A 308 -6.19 -1.65 10.79
CA ASP A 308 -5.99 -1.52 9.35
C ASP A 308 -7.36 -1.28 8.72
N ASN A 309 -7.53 -0.09 8.13
CA ASN A 309 -8.81 0.31 7.56
C ASN A 309 -8.89 -0.15 6.09
N GLY A 310 -9.43 -1.34 5.89
CA GLY A 310 -9.75 -1.84 4.56
C GLY A 310 -11.11 -1.35 4.07
N THR A 311 -11.37 -1.47 2.78
CA THR A 311 -12.62 -0.99 2.13
C THR A 311 -13.88 -1.74 2.54
N SER A 312 -13.75 -3.00 2.95
CA SER A 312 -14.88 -3.85 3.36
C SER A 312 -14.91 -4.15 4.85
N ALA A 313 -13.79 -3.96 5.54
CA ALA A 313 -13.66 -4.26 6.96
C ALA A 313 -12.47 -3.53 7.58
N VAL A 314 -12.56 -3.25 8.89
CA VAL A 314 -11.44 -2.80 9.70
C VAL A 314 -10.86 -4.02 10.40
N THR A 315 -9.58 -4.31 10.16
CA THR A 315 -8.87 -5.38 10.87
C THR A 315 -8.16 -4.83 12.10
N ILE A 316 -8.28 -5.52 13.22
CA ILE A 316 -7.69 -5.13 14.50
C ILE A 316 -6.75 -6.25 14.95
N SER A 317 -5.48 -5.95 15.20
CA SER A 317 -4.47 -6.94 15.59
C SER A 317 -3.63 -6.50 16.78
N GLY A 318 -3.26 -7.47 17.62
CA GLY A 318 -2.42 -7.25 18.79
C GLY A 318 -2.01 -8.55 19.45
N SER A 319 -1.23 -8.48 20.53
CA SER A 319 -0.64 -9.65 21.18
C SER A 319 -1.64 -10.62 21.83
N GLY A 320 -2.87 -10.17 22.10
CA GLY A 320 -3.90 -10.96 22.78
C GLY A 320 -5.00 -11.50 21.88
N GLY A 321 -4.85 -11.37 20.54
CA GLY A 321 -5.81 -11.86 19.57
C GLY A 321 -6.02 -10.89 18.42
N GLU A 322 -6.97 -11.24 17.56
CA GLU A 322 -7.33 -10.47 16.36
C GLU A 322 -8.85 -10.23 16.33
N ALA A 323 -9.27 -9.15 15.71
CA ALA A 323 -10.66 -8.85 15.47
C ALA A 323 -10.86 -8.21 14.09
N GLN A 324 -12.08 -8.32 13.59
CA GLN A 324 -12.52 -7.67 12.37
C GLN A 324 -13.86 -6.97 12.61
N PHE A 325 -13.98 -5.74 12.12
CA PHE A 325 -15.24 -4.99 12.09
C PHE A 325 -15.73 -4.86 10.67
N ALA A 326 -16.98 -5.20 10.42
CA ALA A 326 -17.60 -5.13 9.09
C ALA A 326 -19.09 -4.80 9.18
N GLY A 327 -19.70 -4.50 8.03
CA GLY A 327 -21.13 -4.29 7.89
C GLY A 327 -21.76 -5.21 6.85
N ASN A 328 -23.05 -5.54 7.02
CA ASN A 328 -23.80 -6.30 6.03
C ASN A 328 -25.30 -5.93 6.08
N MET A 329 -25.98 -6.16 4.96
CA MET A 329 -27.44 -6.14 4.90
C MET A 329 -27.98 -7.53 5.26
N TYR A 330 -28.96 -7.58 6.15
CA TYR A 330 -29.57 -8.83 6.57
C TYR A 330 -31.02 -8.61 6.98
N ASN A 331 -31.95 -9.43 6.48
CA ASN A 331 -33.35 -9.39 6.86
C ASN A 331 -33.61 -10.43 7.95
N GLY A 332 -33.70 -9.97 9.19
CA GLY A 332 -33.94 -10.84 10.35
C GLY A 332 -33.53 -10.20 11.69
N THR A 333 -33.53 -11.01 12.74
CA THR A 333 -33.16 -10.55 14.08
C THR A 333 -31.62 -10.54 14.27
N ALA A 334 -31.14 -9.83 15.28
CA ALA A 334 -29.72 -9.78 15.62
C ALA A 334 -29.17 -11.18 15.97
N GLU A 335 -29.97 -12.03 16.62
CA GLU A 335 -29.58 -13.40 16.95
C GLU A 335 -29.41 -14.25 15.68
N ASN A 336 -30.36 -14.14 14.72
CA ASN A 336 -30.28 -14.88 13.46
C ASN A 336 -29.09 -14.40 12.61
N PHE A 337 -28.83 -13.08 12.62
CA PHE A 337 -27.65 -12.50 11.96
C PHE A 337 -26.35 -13.06 12.54
N VAL A 338 -26.17 -13.00 13.87
CA VAL A 338 -24.98 -13.53 14.55
C VAL A 338 -24.80 -15.03 14.30
N TYR A 339 -25.89 -15.78 14.30
CA TYR A 339 -25.87 -17.20 13.97
C TYR A 339 -25.40 -17.44 12.54
N ALA A 340 -25.93 -16.67 11.57
CA ALA A 340 -25.55 -16.77 10.16
C ALA A 340 -24.06 -16.42 9.93
N VAL A 341 -23.56 -15.34 10.56
CA VAL A 341 -22.14 -14.97 10.49
C VAL A 341 -21.24 -16.05 11.08
N MET A 342 -21.57 -16.58 12.27
CA MET A 342 -20.78 -17.63 12.90
C MET A 342 -20.76 -18.90 12.05
N ASN A 343 -21.90 -19.32 11.50
CA ASN A 343 -21.96 -20.48 10.60
C ASN A 343 -21.14 -20.27 9.33
N SER A 344 -21.15 -19.06 8.77
CA SER A 344 -20.35 -18.78 7.58
C SER A 344 -18.83 -18.91 7.85
N ILE A 345 -18.40 -18.61 9.07
CA ILE A 345 -17.00 -18.73 9.49
C ILE A 345 -16.61 -20.20 9.78
N LEU A 346 -17.50 -20.94 10.44
CA LEU A 346 -17.21 -22.32 10.89
C LEU A 346 -17.46 -23.37 9.80
N GLY A 347 -18.13 -23.00 8.69
CA GLY A 347 -18.45 -23.88 7.56
C GLY A 347 -19.54 -24.92 7.87
N ASP A 348 -19.66 -25.95 7.03
CA ASP A 348 -20.77 -26.92 7.03
C ASP A 348 -20.86 -27.87 8.25
N ARG A 349 -19.84 -27.85 9.12
CA ARG A 349 -19.81 -28.65 10.34
C ARG A 349 -19.42 -27.79 11.54
N PRO A 350 -20.29 -26.86 11.97
CA PRO A 350 -19.98 -26.05 13.13
C PRO A 350 -19.87 -26.94 14.37
N PRO A 351 -18.86 -26.75 15.23
CA PRO A 351 -18.87 -27.30 16.56
C PRO A 351 -20.12 -26.83 17.30
N GLN A 352 -20.56 -27.54 18.36
CA GLN A 352 -21.72 -27.12 19.14
C GLN A 352 -21.56 -25.66 19.55
N MET A 353 -22.32 -24.79 18.89
CA MET A 353 -22.32 -23.36 19.14
C MET A 353 -23.36 -23.03 20.22
N ALA A 354 -23.01 -22.22 21.21
CA ALA A 354 -24.00 -21.71 22.13
C ALA A 354 -25.03 -20.83 21.38
N PRO A 355 -26.33 -20.94 21.72
CA PRO A 355 -27.33 -20.08 21.11
C PRO A 355 -26.97 -18.60 21.28
N PRO A 356 -27.13 -17.77 20.23
CA PRO A 356 -26.89 -16.32 20.34
C PRO A 356 -27.72 -15.70 21.46
N ARG A 357 -27.09 -14.82 22.23
CA ARG A 357 -27.73 -14.11 23.34
C ARG A 357 -28.01 -12.67 22.95
N ARG A 358 -29.25 -12.25 23.15
CA ARG A 358 -29.68 -10.87 22.94
C ARG A 358 -29.09 -9.94 24.01
N THR A 359 -28.73 -8.74 23.62
CA THR A 359 -28.26 -7.66 24.48
C THR A 359 -28.58 -6.30 23.88
N VAL A 360 -28.26 -5.23 24.61
CA VAL A 360 -28.29 -3.84 24.11
C VAL A 360 -26.96 -3.19 24.48
N ILE A 361 -26.30 -2.58 23.51
CA ILE A 361 -25.04 -1.90 23.71
C ILE A 361 -25.19 -0.45 23.22
N ASN A 362 -25.02 0.50 24.13
CA ASN A 362 -25.19 1.94 23.88
C ASN A 362 -26.54 2.29 23.18
N GLY A 363 -27.63 1.63 23.62
CA GLY A 363 -28.95 1.82 23.03
C GLY A 363 -29.19 1.08 21.70
N ILE A 364 -28.20 0.34 21.17
CA ILE A 364 -28.29 -0.39 19.91
C ILE A 364 -28.68 -1.84 20.23
N PRO A 365 -29.78 -2.38 19.67
CA PRO A 365 -30.11 -3.79 19.77
C PRO A 365 -28.95 -4.64 19.21
N ALA A 366 -28.53 -5.64 19.96
CA ALA A 366 -27.40 -6.46 19.63
C ALA A 366 -27.59 -7.92 20.03
N ALA A 367 -26.80 -8.81 19.48
CA ALA A 367 -26.68 -10.18 19.94
C ALA A 367 -25.23 -10.65 19.84
N TYR A 368 -24.89 -11.69 20.57
CA TYR A 368 -23.57 -12.27 20.50
C TYR A 368 -23.57 -13.78 20.76
N THR A 369 -22.55 -14.44 20.23
CA THR A 369 -22.22 -15.83 20.57
C THR A 369 -20.72 -16.02 20.64
N VAL A 370 -20.29 -17.04 21.39
CA VAL A 370 -18.91 -17.46 21.50
C VAL A 370 -18.84 -18.97 21.22
N SER A 371 -17.92 -19.37 20.39
CA SER A 371 -17.64 -20.78 20.06
C SER A 371 -16.16 -21.06 20.18
N ARG A 372 -15.78 -22.31 20.44
CA ARG A 372 -14.39 -22.75 20.33
C ARG A 372 -14.10 -23.20 18.90
N ALA A 373 -13.00 -22.71 18.36
CA ALA A 373 -12.51 -23.09 17.03
C ALA A 373 -11.09 -23.63 17.16
N ARG A 374 -10.73 -24.55 16.25
CA ARG A 374 -9.37 -25.05 16.14
C ARG A 374 -8.71 -24.41 14.92
N THR A 375 -7.59 -23.75 15.13
CA THR A 375 -6.73 -23.17 14.09
C THR A 375 -5.43 -23.99 13.97
N SER A 376 -4.60 -23.64 13.00
CA SER A 376 -3.25 -24.21 12.89
C SER A 376 -2.36 -23.93 14.10
N SER A 377 -2.59 -22.80 14.78
CA SER A 377 -1.84 -22.37 15.96
C SER A 377 -2.42 -22.86 17.28
N GLY A 378 -3.57 -23.56 17.28
CA GLY A 378 -4.18 -24.12 18.48
C GLY A 378 -5.68 -23.87 18.61
N VAL A 379 -6.20 -24.06 19.82
CA VAL A 379 -7.60 -23.80 20.13
C VAL A 379 -7.77 -22.33 20.52
N VAL A 380 -8.79 -21.69 19.98
CA VAL A 380 -9.13 -20.29 20.23
C VAL A 380 -10.61 -20.15 20.57
N ASP A 381 -10.98 -19.06 21.26
CA ASP A 381 -12.35 -18.62 21.34
C ASP A 381 -12.63 -17.67 20.17
N LEU A 382 -13.64 -18.01 19.38
CA LEU A 382 -14.18 -17.24 18.30
C LEU A 382 -15.50 -16.63 18.74
N ALA A 383 -15.61 -15.31 18.74
CA ALA A 383 -16.85 -14.64 19.10
C ALA A 383 -17.37 -13.75 17.98
N VAL A 384 -18.69 -13.68 17.83
CA VAL A 384 -19.38 -12.76 16.93
C VAL A 384 -20.31 -11.90 17.76
N VAL A 385 -20.24 -10.58 17.58
CA VAL A 385 -21.17 -9.60 18.15
C VAL A 385 -21.77 -8.79 17.03
N GLY A 386 -23.08 -8.89 16.83
CA GLY A 386 -23.83 -8.16 15.79
C GLY A 386 -24.69 -7.07 16.39
N TYR A 387 -24.72 -5.91 15.75
CA TYR A 387 -25.47 -4.72 16.13
C TYR A 387 -26.48 -4.39 15.05
N GLN A 388 -27.75 -4.36 15.39
CA GLN A 388 -28.82 -3.92 14.46
C GLN A 388 -28.85 -2.39 14.38
N TRP A 389 -28.17 -1.84 13.40
CA TRP A 389 -27.99 -0.40 13.24
C TRP A 389 -29.23 0.27 12.68
N GLU A 390 -29.87 -0.38 11.71
CA GLU A 390 -31.14 -0.10 11.07
C GLU A 390 -31.89 -1.42 10.86
N PRO A 391 -33.16 -1.43 10.48
CA PRO A 391 -33.97 -2.67 10.37
C PRO A 391 -33.29 -3.81 9.60
N GLU A 392 -32.59 -3.48 8.50
CA GLU A 392 -31.89 -4.45 7.64
C GLU A 392 -30.38 -4.24 7.59
N ARG A 393 -29.82 -3.26 8.29
CA ARG A 393 -28.40 -2.96 8.32
C ARG A 393 -27.78 -3.39 9.63
N PHE A 394 -26.79 -4.26 9.54
CA PHE A 394 -26.03 -4.77 10.67
C PHE A 394 -24.57 -4.41 10.54
N TYR A 395 -23.96 -4.07 11.68
CA TYR A 395 -22.52 -4.05 11.84
C TYR A 395 -22.12 -5.10 12.87
N TYR A 396 -20.91 -5.64 12.75
CA TYR A 396 -20.50 -6.72 13.64
C TYR A 396 -19.00 -6.75 13.84
N PHE A 397 -18.59 -7.25 15.00
CA PHE A 397 -17.25 -7.71 15.27
C PHE A 397 -17.20 -9.23 15.18
N VAL A 398 -16.12 -9.73 14.56
CA VAL A 398 -15.62 -11.08 14.75
C VAL A 398 -14.35 -10.95 15.56
N THR A 399 -14.21 -11.68 16.67
CA THR A 399 -13.00 -11.64 17.51
C THR A 399 -12.46 -13.04 17.69
N MET A 400 -11.14 -13.17 17.63
CA MET A 400 -10.39 -14.38 17.91
C MET A 400 -9.44 -14.11 19.07
N SER A 401 -9.57 -14.89 20.15
CA SER A 401 -8.82 -14.72 21.38
C SER A 401 -8.34 -16.07 21.93
N PRO A 402 -7.39 -16.12 22.88
CA PRO A 402 -6.96 -17.35 23.51
C PRO A 402 -8.12 -18.14 24.11
N ALA A 403 -8.08 -19.46 23.99
CA ALA A 403 -9.14 -20.35 24.47
C ALA A 403 -9.48 -20.14 25.95
N GLY A 404 -10.78 -20.05 26.27
CA GLY A 404 -11.29 -19.84 27.63
C GLY A 404 -11.38 -18.38 28.04
N THR A 405 -11.06 -17.42 27.17
CA THR A 405 -11.12 -15.98 27.48
C THR A 405 -12.37 -15.30 26.93
N GLY A 406 -13.20 -15.98 26.13
CA GLY A 406 -14.40 -15.43 25.52
C GLY A 406 -14.07 -14.31 24.55
N PHE A 407 -14.46 -13.05 24.86
CA PHE A 407 -14.08 -11.89 24.05
C PHE A 407 -12.61 -11.47 24.24
N GLY A 408 -11.89 -12.07 25.17
CA GLY A 408 -10.51 -11.71 25.48
C GLY A 408 -10.35 -10.20 25.75
N PRO A 409 -9.39 -9.53 25.13
CA PRO A 409 -9.12 -8.10 25.32
C PRO A 409 -10.18 -7.19 24.63
N PHE A 410 -11.07 -7.73 23.81
CA PHE A 410 -11.98 -6.94 22.97
C PHE A 410 -13.27 -6.49 23.65
N GLY A 411 -13.53 -6.90 24.90
CA GLY A 411 -14.76 -6.55 25.63
C GLY A 411 -15.01 -5.04 25.73
N SER A 412 -13.96 -4.24 26.01
CA SER A 412 -14.07 -2.78 26.04
C SER A 412 -14.32 -2.17 24.66
N MET A 413 -13.72 -2.70 23.60
CA MET A 413 -13.95 -2.29 22.23
C MET A 413 -15.39 -2.55 21.81
N ILE A 414 -15.88 -3.78 22.04
CA ILE A 414 -17.26 -4.19 21.76
C ILE A 414 -18.26 -3.25 22.44
N SER A 415 -18.00 -2.86 23.67
CA SER A 415 -18.85 -1.95 24.45
C SER A 415 -18.71 -0.48 24.05
N SER A 416 -17.64 -0.11 23.36
CA SER A 416 -17.36 1.29 23.00
C SER A 416 -18.09 1.74 21.73
N ILE A 417 -18.63 0.82 20.92
CA ILE A 417 -19.30 1.17 19.68
C ILE A 417 -20.50 2.05 19.93
N ARG A 418 -20.61 3.16 19.20
CA ARG A 418 -21.71 4.10 19.34
C ARG A 418 -22.09 4.78 18.02
N LYS A 419 -23.29 5.34 17.98
CA LYS A 419 -23.69 6.28 16.94
C LYS A 419 -23.11 7.66 17.24
N ILE A 420 -22.56 8.33 16.23
CA ILE A 420 -22.14 9.73 16.31
C ILE A 420 -23.20 10.66 15.74
N GLY A 421 -23.29 11.87 16.29
CA GLY A 421 -24.21 12.89 15.79
C GLY A 421 -23.73 13.56 14.50
N PRO A 422 -24.62 14.28 13.79
CA PRO A 422 -24.26 15.00 12.57
C PRO A 422 -23.11 16.02 12.78
N ALA A 423 -23.08 16.71 13.90
CA ALA A 423 -22.01 17.67 14.20
C ALA A 423 -20.66 16.98 14.41
N GLU A 424 -20.62 15.83 15.12
CA GLU A 424 -19.40 15.04 15.26
C GLU A 424 -18.93 14.49 13.91
N ALA A 425 -19.84 13.99 13.08
CA ALA A 425 -19.53 13.50 11.73
C ALA A 425 -18.96 14.60 10.84
N ALA A 426 -19.52 15.82 10.89
CA ALA A 426 -19.05 16.98 10.14
C ALA A 426 -17.69 17.52 10.63
N ALA A 427 -17.34 17.27 11.90
CA ALA A 427 -16.05 17.67 12.46
C ALA A 427 -14.87 16.80 12.01
N ILE A 428 -15.13 15.63 11.42
CA ILE A 428 -14.09 14.75 10.90
C ILE A 428 -13.50 15.35 9.63
N ARG A 429 -12.26 15.79 9.70
CA ARG A 429 -11.54 16.44 8.59
C ARG A 429 -10.44 15.49 8.09
N PRO A 430 -10.30 15.31 6.76
CA PRO A 430 -9.19 14.55 6.22
C PRO A 430 -7.86 15.26 6.47
N ARG A 431 -6.80 14.50 6.54
CA ARG A 431 -5.44 15.01 6.35
C ARG A 431 -5.17 15.09 4.86
N ILE A 432 -4.56 16.18 4.42
CA ILE A 432 -4.18 16.40 3.02
C ILE A 432 -2.75 16.92 2.93
N ILE A 433 -2.13 16.70 1.78
CA ILE A 433 -0.91 17.43 1.41
C ILE A 433 -1.30 18.90 1.12
N ASP A 434 -0.57 19.82 1.72
CA ASP A 434 -0.58 21.27 1.45
C ASP A 434 0.82 21.65 0.96
N VAL A 435 0.92 22.02 -0.31
CA VAL A 435 2.20 22.40 -0.92
C VAL A 435 2.41 23.90 -0.77
N VAL A 436 3.30 24.28 0.13
CA VAL A 436 3.60 25.67 0.42
C VAL A 436 4.93 26.11 -0.16
N THR A 437 5.04 27.42 -0.45
CA THR A 437 6.30 28.06 -0.81
C THR A 437 6.92 28.65 0.44
N VAL A 438 8.16 28.29 0.73
CA VAL A 438 8.93 28.80 1.87
C VAL A 438 9.09 30.31 1.75
N ALA A 439 8.63 31.02 2.76
CA ALA A 439 8.78 32.50 2.86
C ALA A 439 10.10 32.88 3.57
N PRO A 440 10.59 34.09 3.38
CA PRO A 440 11.71 34.60 4.19
C PRO A 440 11.40 34.53 5.69
N GLY A 441 12.26 33.88 6.46
CA GLY A 441 12.09 33.69 7.91
C GLY A 441 11.41 32.38 8.31
N ASP A 442 10.88 31.60 7.37
CA ASP A 442 10.38 30.25 7.66
C ASP A 442 11.51 29.32 8.10
N THR A 443 11.21 28.51 9.10
CA THR A 443 12.09 27.44 9.61
C THR A 443 11.37 26.09 9.55
N ILE A 444 12.12 25.01 9.71
CA ILE A 444 11.55 23.67 9.84
C ILE A 444 10.54 23.63 10.98
N GLU A 445 10.87 24.22 12.12
CA GLU A 445 10.01 24.27 13.30
C GLU A 445 8.74 25.07 13.05
N SER A 446 8.82 26.24 12.38
CA SER A 446 7.65 27.06 12.10
C SER A 446 6.68 26.37 11.12
N LEU A 447 7.19 25.70 10.11
CA LEU A 447 6.37 24.98 9.13
C LEU A 447 5.83 23.67 9.70
N SER A 448 6.67 22.87 10.39
CA SER A 448 6.23 21.61 10.98
C SER A 448 5.15 21.78 12.06
N SER A 449 5.17 22.88 12.81
CA SER A 449 4.14 23.18 13.81
C SER A 449 2.72 23.36 13.22
N ARG A 450 2.62 23.62 11.92
CA ARG A 450 1.34 23.72 11.19
C ARG A 450 0.75 22.35 10.81
N MET A 451 1.55 21.26 10.93
CA MET A 451 1.10 19.94 10.52
C MET A 451 0.01 19.38 11.44
N ALA A 452 -0.91 18.62 10.87
CA ALA A 452 -2.07 17.98 11.52
C ALA A 452 -1.68 16.74 12.34
N TYR A 453 -0.60 16.85 13.13
CA TYR A 453 -0.13 15.84 14.06
C TYR A 453 0.22 16.50 15.40
N SER A 454 -0.02 15.79 16.51
CA SER A 454 0.31 16.26 17.85
C SER A 454 1.71 15.85 18.33
N ASN A 455 2.39 14.98 17.58
CA ASN A 455 3.70 14.43 17.94
C ASN A 455 4.62 14.30 16.72
N PHE A 456 5.91 14.24 16.97
CA PHE A 456 6.95 14.07 15.95
C PHE A 456 6.86 15.01 14.74
N GLN A 457 6.30 16.21 14.91
CA GLN A 457 6.02 17.13 13.78
C GLN A 457 7.26 17.46 12.96
N VAL A 458 8.40 17.73 13.59
CA VAL A 458 9.67 18.00 12.92
C VAL A 458 10.16 16.76 12.15
N ASP A 459 10.16 15.59 12.80
CA ASP A 459 10.57 14.34 12.15
C ASP A 459 9.67 14.01 10.95
N ARG A 460 8.36 14.18 11.10
CA ARG A 460 7.39 13.99 10.01
C ARG A 460 7.63 14.97 8.86
N PHE A 461 7.90 16.24 9.15
CA PHE A 461 8.22 17.22 8.12
C PHE A 461 9.49 16.88 7.37
N LEU A 462 10.56 16.50 8.08
CA LEU A 462 11.83 16.10 7.49
C LEU A 462 11.65 14.85 6.61
N THR A 463 10.94 13.84 7.10
CA THR A 463 10.67 12.59 6.37
C THR A 463 9.85 12.85 5.12
N LEU A 464 8.77 13.64 5.23
CA LEU A 464 7.85 13.96 4.14
C LEU A 464 8.53 14.69 2.97
N ASN A 465 9.52 15.56 3.29
CA ASN A 465 10.24 16.38 2.31
C ASN A 465 11.65 15.85 1.98
N ASN A 466 11.97 14.65 2.42
CA ASN A 466 13.26 14.02 2.17
C ASN A 466 14.48 14.82 2.67
N PHE A 467 14.30 15.58 3.76
CA PHE A 467 15.35 16.43 4.33
C PHE A 467 16.18 15.71 5.40
N ALA A 468 17.47 15.97 5.40
CA ALA A 468 18.36 15.59 6.50
C ALA A 468 18.13 16.50 7.72
N PRO A 469 18.37 16.03 8.96
CA PRO A 469 18.43 16.89 10.13
C PRO A 469 19.40 18.05 9.92
N GLY A 470 18.98 19.28 10.29
CA GLY A 470 19.79 20.48 10.10
C GLY A 470 19.73 21.11 8.71
N THR A 471 18.91 20.59 7.80
CA THR A 471 18.64 21.25 6.50
C THR A 471 18.14 22.68 6.71
N ARG A 472 18.65 23.62 5.92
CA ARG A 472 18.17 24.99 5.88
C ARG A 472 17.22 25.14 4.70
N LEU A 473 16.04 25.71 4.97
CA LEU A 473 15.04 26.02 3.94
C LEU A 473 15.46 27.25 3.15
N ALA A 474 15.28 27.22 1.84
CA ALA A 474 15.52 28.37 0.97
C ALA A 474 14.19 29.08 0.64
N PRO A 475 14.09 30.41 0.79
CA PRO A 475 12.93 31.16 0.32
C PRO A 475 12.64 30.86 -1.16
N GLY A 476 11.37 30.64 -1.50
CA GLY A 476 10.92 30.25 -2.83
C GLY A 476 10.92 28.74 -3.08
N GLN A 477 11.50 27.92 -2.19
CA GLN A 477 11.44 26.46 -2.27
C GLN A 477 10.01 25.99 -1.96
N LYS A 478 9.49 25.03 -2.74
CA LYS A 478 8.24 24.33 -2.41
C LYS A 478 8.50 23.18 -1.46
N VAL A 479 7.65 23.05 -0.44
CA VAL A 479 7.67 21.96 0.54
C VAL A 479 6.26 21.44 0.79
N LYS A 480 6.15 20.20 1.22
CA LYS A 480 4.92 19.52 1.59
C LYS A 480 4.65 19.70 3.10
N LEU A 481 3.44 20.02 3.45
CA LEU A 481 2.88 19.89 4.80
C LEU A 481 1.74 18.88 4.76
N ILE A 482 1.42 18.28 5.90
CA ILE A 482 0.19 17.51 6.08
C ILE A 482 -0.70 18.34 7.00
N VAL A 483 -1.82 18.83 6.48
CA VAL A 483 -2.75 19.69 7.21
C VAL A 483 -4.16 19.10 7.21
N TYR A 484 -5.05 19.63 8.07
CA TYR A 484 -6.47 19.27 7.98
C TYR A 484 -7.11 20.00 6.80
N GLY A 485 -7.57 19.25 5.82
CA GLY A 485 -8.31 19.73 4.66
C GLY A 485 -9.82 19.87 4.90
N GLU A 486 -10.54 20.30 3.87
CA GLU A 486 -11.99 20.23 3.85
C GLU A 486 -12.44 18.85 3.36
N ARG A 487 -13.58 18.39 3.89
CA ARG A 487 -14.22 17.16 3.42
C ARG A 487 -14.83 17.43 2.04
N ARG A 488 -14.46 16.64 1.04
CA ARG A 488 -15.14 16.68 -0.26
C ARG A 488 -16.57 16.12 -0.08
N SER A 489 -17.56 16.93 -0.43
CA SER A 489 -18.98 16.57 -0.40
C SER A 489 -19.32 15.61 -1.53
#